data_9806bc632dbc99da23eff3406e703483
#
_entry.id   9806bc632dbc99da23eff3406e703483
#
_cell.length_a   1.000
_cell.length_b   1.000
_cell.length_c   1.000
_cell.angle_alpha   90.00
_cell.angle_beta   90.00
_cell.angle_gamma   90.00
#
_symmetry.space_group_name_H-M   'P 1'
#
loop_
_entity.id
_entity.type
_entity.pdbx_description
1 polymer ?
#
loop_
_entity_poly.entity_id
_entity_poly.type
_entity_poly.pdbx_seq_one_letter_code
_entity_poly.pdbx_strand_id
1 'polypeptide(L)'
;MSEISIVSESIPHLKRGAIKDFQKIMILCDLYRDEQFNKSDLKYRFKNGSFIEFFSVDQPDKLRGARRDILFVNECNNIDFESYQQLAVRTKKFIYLDYNPTSEFWVHSELMKDIDSDFVILTYKDNEALDPAIVREIEKAKAKAKTSSYWANWWQVYGLGQIGSLEGVVFSNWKIIDTIPSEANFIGCGLDFGFTNDPTALVAVFEYNNQIIVDERIYTTGLLNSDIIRKMEQDKRFPIYADSAEPKSIEEIRRAGFNIKPVVKGKDSISFGIAILQEKEILVTKSSINLIKEFRAYSWDTDKTGKRLNKPIDEMNHAIDALRYFAMSHFKIINKKFRVT
;
A
#
# COMPACT_ATOMS: atom_id res chain seq x y z
N MET A 1 -28.57 24.26 -11.65
CA MET A 1 -28.40 22.80 -11.75
C MET A 1 -26.92 22.53 -11.80
N SER A 2 -26.39 21.68 -10.93
CA SER A 2 -24.96 21.36 -10.85
C SER A 2 -24.72 19.87 -10.97
N GLU A 3 -23.67 19.50 -11.71
CA GLU A 3 -23.22 18.13 -11.93
C GLU A 3 -21.93 17.93 -11.16
N ILE A 4 -21.95 17.04 -10.17
CA ILE A 4 -20.81 16.78 -9.28
C ILE A 4 -20.37 15.34 -9.45
N SER A 5 -19.09 15.11 -9.70
CA SER A 5 -18.49 13.77 -9.75
C SER A 5 -17.53 13.59 -8.57
N ILE A 6 -17.71 12.49 -7.83
CA ILE A 6 -16.81 12.03 -6.78
C ILE A 6 -16.10 10.79 -7.27
N VAL A 7 -14.78 10.84 -7.34
CA VAL A 7 -13.94 9.81 -7.97
C VAL A 7 -12.92 9.29 -7.00
N SER A 8 -12.61 8.01 -7.06
CA SER A 8 -11.51 7.38 -6.33
C SER A 8 -10.90 6.25 -7.16
N GLU A 9 -9.89 5.61 -6.64
CA GLU A 9 -9.20 4.49 -7.28
C GLU A 9 -10.14 3.33 -7.65
N SER A 10 -11.07 2.96 -6.75
CA SER A 10 -11.96 1.81 -6.95
C SER A 10 -13.35 2.00 -6.32
N ILE A 11 -14.36 1.30 -6.87
CA ILE A 11 -15.71 1.29 -6.31
C ILE A 11 -15.80 0.76 -4.88
N PRO A 12 -15.09 -0.33 -4.49
CA PRO A 12 -15.07 -0.77 -3.09
C PRO A 12 -14.56 0.32 -2.15
N HIS A 13 -13.57 1.12 -2.58
CA HIS A 13 -13.03 2.23 -1.80
C HIS A 13 -14.09 3.33 -1.60
N LEU A 14 -14.72 3.77 -2.67
CA LEU A 14 -15.84 4.75 -2.62
C LEU A 14 -16.96 4.30 -1.68
N LYS A 15 -17.36 3.03 -1.73
CA LYS A 15 -18.45 2.50 -0.89
C LYS A 15 -18.10 2.48 0.60
N ARG A 16 -16.83 2.26 0.96
CA ARG A 16 -16.37 2.25 2.36
C ARG A 16 -16.14 3.66 2.91
N GLY A 17 -15.73 4.60 2.07
CA GLY A 17 -15.42 5.99 2.39
C GLY A 17 -16.48 6.96 1.90
N ALA A 18 -16.21 7.65 0.82
CA ALA A 18 -16.95 8.84 0.35
C ALA A 18 -18.46 8.66 0.22
N ILE A 19 -18.95 7.50 -0.24
CA ILE A 19 -20.42 7.25 -0.35
C ILE A 19 -21.02 7.15 1.05
N LYS A 20 -20.37 6.45 1.98
CA LYS A 20 -20.85 6.29 3.35
C LYS A 20 -20.89 7.63 4.08
N ASP A 21 -19.85 8.45 3.91
CA ASP A 21 -19.78 9.76 4.53
C ASP A 21 -20.81 10.72 3.91
N PHE A 22 -20.96 10.71 2.60
CA PHE A 22 -22.02 11.44 1.92
C PHE A 22 -23.41 11.09 2.49
N GLN A 23 -23.74 9.81 2.59
CA GLN A 23 -25.03 9.37 3.13
C GLN A 23 -25.20 9.82 4.58
N LYS A 24 -24.16 9.64 5.43
CA LYS A 24 -24.18 10.06 6.84
C LYS A 24 -24.44 11.56 6.98
N ILE A 25 -23.73 12.39 6.24
CA ILE A 25 -23.87 13.85 6.27
C ILE A 25 -25.28 14.25 5.80
N MET A 26 -25.74 13.70 4.69
CA MET A 26 -27.06 14.00 4.13
C MET A 26 -28.19 13.59 5.08
N ILE A 27 -28.04 12.46 5.80
CA ILE A 27 -29.01 12.02 6.82
C ILE A 27 -28.99 12.99 8.01
N LEU A 28 -27.83 13.36 8.52
CA LEU A 28 -27.70 14.30 9.63
C LEU A 28 -28.29 15.68 9.33
N CYS A 29 -28.23 16.09 8.05
CA CYS A 29 -28.84 17.35 7.58
C CYS A 29 -30.32 17.22 7.19
N ASP A 30 -30.94 16.05 7.37
CA ASP A 30 -32.32 15.73 6.90
C ASP A 30 -32.55 15.96 5.39
N LEU A 31 -31.49 15.79 4.59
CA LEU A 31 -31.52 15.98 3.13
C LEU A 31 -31.52 14.66 2.35
N TYR A 32 -31.21 13.54 3.01
CA TYR A 32 -31.18 12.24 2.34
C TYR A 32 -32.57 11.67 2.11
N ARG A 33 -32.78 11.16 0.88
CA ARG A 33 -34.00 10.42 0.52
C ARG A 33 -33.57 9.20 -0.30
N ASP A 34 -33.93 7.99 0.13
CA ASP A 34 -33.43 6.74 -0.48
C ASP A 34 -33.92 6.59 -1.95
N GLU A 35 -35.11 7.09 -2.26
CA GLU A 35 -35.66 7.09 -3.61
C GLU A 35 -34.88 7.98 -4.60
N GLN A 36 -34.08 8.91 -4.11
CA GLN A 36 -33.21 9.78 -4.91
C GLN A 36 -31.85 9.17 -5.22
N PHE A 37 -31.49 8.04 -4.57
CA PHE A 37 -30.21 7.37 -4.76
C PHE A 37 -30.34 6.12 -5.63
N ASN A 38 -29.91 6.22 -6.88
CA ASN A 38 -29.75 5.05 -7.76
C ASN A 38 -28.51 4.27 -7.34
N LYS A 39 -28.72 3.11 -6.70
CA LYS A 39 -27.65 2.24 -6.16
C LYS A 39 -26.87 1.51 -7.26
N SER A 40 -27.45 1.31 -8.44
CA SER A 40 -26.79 0.67 -9.59
C SER A 40 -25.83 1.63 -10.28
N ASP A 41 -26.25 2.86 -10.51
CA ASP A 41 -25.45 3.89 -11.15
C ASP A 41 -24.56 4.65 -10.17
N LEU A 42 -24.75 4.44 -8.86
CA LEU A 42 -24.13 5.21 -7.77
C LEU A 42 -24.35 6.71 -7.96
N LYS A 43 -25.60 7.12 -8.13
CA LYS A 43 -25.98 8.50 -8.47
C LYS A 43 -27.12 8.99 -7.59
N TYR A 44 -26.92 10.11 -6.91
CA TYR A 44 -27.92 10.79 -6.12
C TYR A 44 -28.47 12.01 -6.88
N ARG A 45 -29.80 12.10 -7.05
CA ARG A 45 -30.46 13.22 -7.75
C ARG A 45 -31.23 14.08 -6.77
N PHE A 46 -30.94 15.38 -6.79
CA PHE A 46 -31.68 16.38 -6.01
C PHE A 46 -32.96 16.82 -6.74
N LYS A 47 -33.94 17.32 -5.99
CA LYS A 47 -35.22 17.80 -6.54
C LYS A 47 -35.08 18.94 -7.58
N ASN A 48 -34.01 19.74 -7.47
CA ASN A 48 -33.68 20.81 -8.41
C ASN A 48 -33.00 20.34 -9.70
N GLY A 49 -32.86 19.01 -9.87
CA GLY A 49 -32.22 18.38 -11.02
C GLY A 49 -30.69 18.25 -10.93
N SER A 50 -30.04 18.87 -9.95
CA SER A 50 -28.62 18.63 -9.70
C SER A 50 -28.38 17.18 -9.30
N PHE A 51 -27.14 16.68 -9.48
CA PHE A 51 -26.81 15.33 -9.05
C PHE A 51 -25.37 15.22 -8.57
N ILE A 52 -25.14 14.19 -7.75
CA ILE A 52 -23.83 13.69 -7.39
C ILE A 52 -23.71 12.26 -7.91
N GLU A 53 -22.65 11.97 -8.63
CA GLU A 53 -22.33 10.61 -9.08
C GLU A 53 -20.99 10.15 -8.49
N PHE A 54 -20.87 8.85 -8.29
CA PHE A 54 -19.66 8.22 -7.77
C PHE A 54 -19.17 7.18 -8.77
N PHE A 55 -17.90 7.25 -9.15
CA PHE A 55 -17.29 6.26 -10.02
C PHE A 55 -15.79 6.15 -9.76
N SER A 56 -15.14 5.15 -10.31
CA SER A 56 -13.71 4.89 -10.12
C SER A 56 -12.93 5.03 -11.41
N VAL A 57 -11.63 5.30 -11.29
CA VAL A 57 -10.73 5.48 -12.45
C VAL A 57 -10.50 4.19 -13.24
N ASP A 58 -10.79 3.02 -12.68
CA ASP A 58 -10.77 1.73 -13.37
C ASP A 58 -11.91 1.55 -14.39
N GLN A 59 -12.77 2.59 -14.57
CA GLN A 59 -13.86 2.63 -15.55
C GLN A 59 -13.55 3.64 -16.68
N PRO A 60 -12.76 3.28 -17.72
CA PRO A 60 -12.27 4.21 -18.75
C PRO A 60 -13.37 4.98 -19.48
N ASP A 61 -14.52 4.35 -19.68
CA ASP A 61 -15.67 4.98 -20.35
C ASP A 61 -16.24 6.16 -19.56
N LYS A 62 -16.20 6.08 -18.22
CA LYS A 62 -16.65 7.18 -17.35
C LYS A 62 -15.60 8.28 -17.24
N LEU A 63 -14.31 7.97 -17.34
CA LEU A 63 -13.24 8.97 -17.41
C LEU A 63 -13.39 9.87 -18.63
N ARG A 64 -13.69 9.27 -19.78
CA ARG A 64 -13.85 9.94 -21.08
C ARG A 64 -15.28 10.47 -21.32
N GLY A 65 -16.17 10.25 -20.38
CA GLY A 65 -17.60 10.53 -20.47
C GLY A 65 -18.00 12.01 -20.35
N ALA A 66 -19.11 12.26 -19.66
CA ALA A 66 -19.74 13.57 -19.57
C ALA A 66 -18.88 14.65 -18.90
N ARG A 67 -19.14 15.91 -19.31
CA ARG A 67 -18.62 17.09 -18.61
C ARG A 67 -19.30 17.22 -17.26
N ARG A 68 -18.62 17.83 -16.29
CA ARG A 68 -19.11 18.11 -14.94
C ARG A 68 -18.85 19.55 -14.52
N ASP A 69 -19.58 20.01 -13.53
CA ASP A 69 -19.33 21.33 -12.92
C ASP A 69 -18.23 21.24 -11.85
N ILE A 70 -18.30 20.21 -11.01
CA ILE A 70 -17.40 20.03 -9.87
C ILE A 70 -16.85 18.59 -9.88
N LEU A 71 -15.57 18.46 -9.64
CA LEU A 71 -14.87 17.19 -9.44
C LEU A 71 -14.35 17.14 -8.01
N PHE A 72 -14.57 16.03 -7.32
CA PHE A 72 -13.86 15.69 -6.10
C PHE A 72 -13.13 14.36 -6.29
N VAL A 73 -11.82 14.37 -6.15
CA VAL A 73 -10.98 13.15 -6.23
C VAL A 73 -10.57 12.77 -4.82
N ASN A 74 -11.20 11.71 -4.32
CA ASN A 74 -10.96 11.20 -2.99
C ASN A 74 -9.73 10.28 -2.97
N GLU A 75 -8.77 10.57 -2.09
CA GLU A 75 -7.48 9.92 -1.98
C GLU A 75 -6.70 9.91 -3.32
N CYS A 76 -6.49 11.10 -3.88
CA CYS A 76 -5.91 11.31 -5.20
C CYS A 76 -4.46 10.81 -5.34
N ASN A 77 -3.77 10.53 -4.24
CA ASN A 77 -2.47 9.87 -4.23
C ASN A 77 -2.50 8.42 -4.76
N ASN A 78 -3.69 7.82 -4.88
CA ASN A 78 -3.88 6.48 -5.43
C ASN A 78 -4.28 6.48 -6.92
N ILE A 79 -4.31 7.65 -7.55
CA ILE A 79 -4.69 7.84 -8.96
C ILE A 79 -3.49 8.36 -9.74
N ASP A 80 -3.28 7.87 -10.95
CA ASP A 80 -2.23 8.37 -11.84
C ASP A 80 -2.58 9.74 -12.42
N PHE A 81 -1.54 10.49 -12.84
CA PHE A 81 -1.71 11.85 -13.36
C PHE A 81 -2.48 11.89 -14.68
N GLU A 82 -2.35 10.88 -15.54
CA GLU A 82 -3.08 10.82 -16.81
C GLU A 82 -4.60 10.71 -16.57
N SER A 83 -5.02 9.84 -15.66
CA SER A 83 -6.42 9.72 -15.23
C SER A 83 -6.96 11.03 -14.67
N TYR A 84 -6.18 11.70 -13.81
CA TYR A 84 -6.53 13.03 -13.32
C TYR A 84 -6.70 14.05 -14.44
N GLN A 85 -5.77 14.12 -15.38
CA GLN A 85 -5.86 15.06 -16.53
C GLN A 85 -7.11 14.83 -17.37
N GLN A 86 -7.49 13.57 -17.61
CA GLN A 86 -8.71 13.24 -18.36
C GLN A 86 -9.99 13.74 -17.65
N LEU A 87 -10.00 13.71 -16.32
CA LEU A 87 -11.08 14.24 -15.49
C LEU A 87 -11.09 15.78 -15.48
N ALA A 88 -9.92 16.39 -15.29
CA ALA A 88 -9.73 17.84 -15.15
C ALA A 88 -10.19 18.60 -16.39
N VAL A 89 -9.81 18.17 -17.60
CA VAL A 89 -10.21 18.83 -18.87
C VAL A 89 -11.73 18.80 -19.14
N ARG A 90 -12.49 18.03 -18.37
CA ARG A 90 -13.94 17.91 -18.46
C ARG A 90 -14.67 18.55 -17.27
N THR A 91 -13.94 19.21 -16.38
CA THR A 91 -14.48 19.92 -15.21
C THR A 91 -14.51 21.42 -15.47
N LYS A 92 -15.68 22.05 -15.25
CA LYS A 92 -15.92 23.43 -15.66
C LYS A 92 -15.63 24.48 -14.60
N LYS A 93 -15.77 24.14 -13.29
CA LYS A 93 -15.77 25.13 -12.21
C LYS A 93 -14.67 24.87 -11.18
N PHE A 94 -14.79 23.77 -10.42
CA PHE A 94 -13.91 23.49 -9.29
C PHE A 94 -13.46 22.04 -9.30
N ILE A 95 -12.22 21.84 -8.86
CA ILE A 95 -11.62 20.53 -8.62
C ILE A 95 -11.13 20.52 -7.17
N TYR A 96 -11.58 19.54 -6.39
CA TYR A 96 -11.12 19.27 -5.03
C TYR A 96 -10.34 17.95 -5.04
N LEU A 97 -9.19 17.97 -4.41
CA LEU A 97 -8.32 16.81 -4.25
C LEU A 97 -8.06 16.63 -2.76
N ASP A 98 -8.25 15.43 -2.23
CA ASP A 98 -7.77 15.10 -0.89
C ASP A 98 -6.77 13.96 -0.91
N TYR A 99 -5.85 13.96 0.02
CA TYR A 99 -4.88 12.90 0.19
C TYR A 99 -4.14 12.98 1.54
N ASN A 100 -3.59 11.84 1.96
CA ASN A 100 -2.59 11.81 3.01
C ASN A 100 -1.20 11.87 2.36
N PRO A 101 -0.33 12.81 2.74
CA PRO A 101 0.95 13.08 2.08
C PRO A 101 2.03 12.06 2.48
N THR A 102 1.80 10.77 2.15
CA THR A 102 2.73 9.69 2.48
C THR A 102 4.06 9.77 1.74
N SER A 103 4.07 10.40 0.57
CA SER A 103 5.25 10.69 -0.26
C SER A 103 4.94 11.80 -1.23
N GLU A 104 5.95 12.39 -1.87
CA GLU A 104 5.73 13.28 -3.00
C GLU A 104 5.14 12.51 -4.19
N PHE A 105 4.19 13.15 -4.89
CA PHE A 105 3.56 12.62 -6.10
C PHE A 105 3.12 13.78 -7.00
N TRP A 106 2.41 13.51 -8.10
CA TRP A 106 2.09 14.48 -9.15
C TRP A 106 1.39 15.77 -8.67
N VAL A 107 0.64 15.74 -7.56
CA VAL A 107 0.08 16.99 -6.99
C VAL A 107 1.19 17.96 -6.61
N HIS A 108 2.28 17.47 -6.01
CA HIS A 108 3.39 18.32 -5.57
C HIS A 108 4.24 18.83 -6.74
N SER A 109 4.44 18.02 -7.78
CA SER A 109 5.25 18.40 -8.94
C SER A 109 4.49 19.26 -9.94
N GLU A 110 3.20 18.98 -10.17
CA GLU A 110 2.41 19.55 -11.25
C GLU A 110 1.44 20.65 -10.80
N LEU A 111 0.76 20.46 -9.66
CA LEU A 111 -0.35 21.35 -9.27
C LEU A 111 0.02 22.40 -8.23
N MET A 112 0.89 22.09 -7.25
CA MET A 112 1.24 23.06 -6.21
C MET A 112 2.00 24.30 -6.73
N LYS A 113 2.50 24.23 -7.95
CA LYS A 113 3.17 25.35 -8.65
C LYS A 113 2.21 26.17 -9.51
N ASP A 114 0.99 25.69 -9.68
CA ASP A 114 -0.02 26.37 -10.49
C ASP A 114 -0.61 27.53 -9.68
N ILE A 115 -0.69 28.72 -10.33
CA ILE A 115 -1.21 29.94 -9.72
C ILE A 115 -2.71 29.86 -9.37
N ASP A 116 -3.44 28.96 -10.04
CA ASP A 116 -4.87 28.75 -9.83
C ASP A 116 -5.18 27.65 -8.81
N SER A 117 -4.15 27.17 -8.08
CA SER A 117 -4.28 26.11 -7.06
C SER A 117 -4.10 26.64 -5.66
N ASP A 118 -5.10 26.39 -4.80
CA ASP A 118 -5.01 26.64 -3.37
C ASP A 118 -4.68 25.32 -2.64
N PHE A 119 -3.73 25.38 -1.70
CA PHE A 119 -3.32 24.24 -0.90
C PHE A 119 -3.64 24.46 0.58
N VAL A 120 -4.39 23.52 1.17
CA VAL A 120 -4.81 23.59 2.58
C VAL A 120 -4.38 22.33 3.30
N ILE A 121 -3.68 22.47 4.42
CA ILE A 121 -3.39 21.38 5.34
C ILE A 121 -4.49 21.34 6.40
N LEU A 122 -5.21 20.22 6.48
CA LEU A 122 -6.18 19.94 7.53
C LEU A 122 -5.65 18.81 8.41
N THR A 123 -5.70 19.01 9.71
CA THR A 123 -5.27 18.06 10.72
C THR A 123 -6.44 17.60 11.59
N TYR A 124 -6.21 16.61 12.45
CA TYR A 124 -7.21 16.17 13.44
C TYR A 124 -7.71 17.30 14.35
N LYS A 125 -6.94 18.40 14.48
CA LYS A 125 -7.31 19.58 15.30
C LYS A 125 -8.33 20.48 14.62
N ASP A 126 -8.43 20.41 13.31
CA ASP A 126 -9.34 21.21 12.51
C ASP A 126 -10.72 20.52 12.37
N ASN A 127 -10.88 19.33 12.91
CA ASN A 127 -12.14 18.58 12.91
C ASN A 127 -12.76 18.53 14.31
N GLU A 128 -13.63 19.48 14.61
CA GLU A 128 -14.34 19.59 15.89
C GLU A 128 -15.27 18.40 16.19
N ALA A 129 -15.72 17.68 15.17
CA ALA A 129 -16.61 16.53 15.27
C ALA A 129 -15.87 15.19 15.40
N LEU A 130 -14.53 15.21 15.49
CA LEU A 130 -13.75 13.99 15.57
C LEU A 130 -13.96 13.28 16.91
N ASP A 131 -14.19 11.95 16.86
CA ASP A 131 -14.38 11.14 18.06
C ASP A 131 -13.16 11.24 19.01
N PRO A 132 -13.38 11.53 20.30
CA PRO A 132 -12.29 11.64 21.27
C PRO A 132 -11.41 10.39 21.40
N ALA A 133 -11.94 9.19 21.05
CA ALA A 133 -11.13 7.97 21.01
C ALA A 133 -10.10 8.03 19.87
N ILE A 134 -10.48 8.56 18.70
CA ILE A 134 -9.57 8.74 17.57
C ILE A 134 -8.49 9.77 17.92
N VAL A 135 -8.88 10.89 18.53
CA VAL A 135 -7.92 11.90 18.99
C VAL A 135 -6.89 11.29 19.95
N ARG A 136 -7.34 10.47 20.91
CA ARG A 136 -6.42 9.77 21.84
C ARG A 136 -5.42 8.86 21.13
N GLU A 137 -5.85 8.13 20.12
CA GLU A 137 -4.94 7.25 19.35
C GLU A 137 -3.92 8.07 18.56
N ILE A 138 -4.32 9.19 17.95
CA ILE A 138 -3.40 10.11 17.26
C ILE A 138 -2.38 10.71 18.25
N GLU A 139 -2.80 11.13 19.43
CA GLU A 139 -1.89 11.67 20.45
C GLU A 139 -0.94 10.60 21.04
N LYS A 140 -1.38 9.33 21.11
CA LYS A 140 -0.47 8.21 21.44
C LYS A 140 0.62 8.03 20.38
N ALA A 141 0.26 8.13 19.10
CA ALA A 141 1.25 8.07 18.01
C ALA A 141 2.27 9.22 18.13
N LYS A 142 1.84 10.44 18.45
CA LYS A 142 2.71 11.58 18.74
C LYS A 142 3.68 11.30 19.88
N ALA A 143 3.23 10.66 20.95
CA ALA A 143 4.10 10.30 22.07
C ALA A 143 5.18 9.30 21.64
N LYS A 144 4.80 8.29 20.84
CA LYS A 144 5.72 7.27 20.29
C LYS A 144 6.70 7.87 19.27
N ALA A 145 6.33 8.94 18.58
CA ALA A 145 7.19 9.62 17.61
C ALA A 145 8.49 10.15 18.22
N LYS A 146 8.55 10.32 19.54
CA LYS A 146 9.77 10.74 20.26
C LYS A 146 10.85 9.66 20.30
N THR A 147 10.50 8.39 20.10
CA THR A 147 11.40 7.25 20.30
C THR A 147 11.46 6.29 19.11
N SER A 148 10.66 6.54 18.06
CA SER A 148 10.57 5.67 16.88
C SER A 148 10.49 6.51 15.61
N SER A 149 11.36 6.25 14.64
CA SER A 149 11.35 6.92 13.33
C SER A 149 10.07 6.61 12.54
N TYR A 150 9.55 5.38 12.66
CA TYR A 150 8.26 4.99 12.09
C TYR A 150 7.14 5.89 12.59
N TRP A 151 7.00 6.02 13.92
CA TRP A 151 5.97 6.86 14.52
C TRP A 151 6.21 8.35 14.28
N ALA A 152 7.48 8.78 14.13
CA ALA A 152 7.82 10.14 13.74
C ALA A 152 7.32 10.44 12.32
N ASN A 153 7.58 9.57 11.35
CA ASN A 153 7.06 9.68 9.99
C ASN A 153 5.53 9.59 9.96
N TRP A 154 4.94 8.64 10.69
CA TRP A 154 3.49 8.52 10.82
C TRP A 154 2.86 9.82 11.37
N TRP A 155 3.46 10.39 12.42
CA TRP A 155 3.00 11.65 13.01
C TRP A 155 3.13 12.82 12.03
N GLN A 156 4.21 12.87 11.26
CA GLN A 156 4.42 13.88 10.24
C GLN A 156 3.31 13.84 9.17
N VAL A 157 2.98 12.64 8.69
CA VAL A 157 1.94 12.45 7.67
C VAL A 157 0.53 12.66 8.22
N TYR A 158 0.15 11.86 9.22
CA TYR A 158 -1.25 11.78 9.67
C TYR A 158 -1.58 12.74 10.82
N GLY A 159 -0.58 13.19 11.56
CA GLY A 159 -0.76 14.15 12.64
C GLY A 159 -0.59 15.59 12.20
N LEU A 160 0.38 15.87 11.32
CA LEU A 160 0.74 17.22 10.89
C LEU A 160 0.36 17.52 9.43
N GLY A 161 -0.07 16.54 8.65
CA GLY A 161 -0.38 16.70 7.22
C GLY A 161 0.83 17.10 6.37
N GLN A 162 2.03 16.78 6.83
CA GLN A 162 3.28 17.07 6.15
C GLN A 162 3.74 15.88 5.30
N ILE A 163 4.47 16.16 4.24
CA ILE A 163 5.01 15.09 3.38
C ILE A 163 5.87 14.16 4.22
N GLY A 164 5.54 12.87 4.17
CA GLY A 164 6.34 11.82 4.79
C GLY A 164 7.75 11.85 4.20
N SER A 165 8.74 11.82 5.04
CA SER A 165 10.13 11.78 4.62
C SER A 165 10.46 10.38 4.13
N LEU A 166 10.90 10.25 2.88
CA LEU A 166 11.64 9.09 2.40
C LEU A 166 13.04 8.98 3.06
N GLU A 167 13.45 10.03 3.79
CA GLU A 167 14.64 10.00 4.59
C GLU A 167 14.53 8.96 5.70
N GLY A 168 15.27 7.88 5.55
CA GLY A 168 15.31 6.80 6.52
C GLY A 168 14.61 5.51 6.09
N VAL A 169 13.83 5.49 5.01
CA VAL A 169 13.31 4.22 4.48
C VAL A 169 14.46 3.34 4.00
N VAL A 170 14.30 2.04 4.24
CA VAL A 170 15.29 1.04 3.85
C VAL A 170 15.31 0.84 2.34
N PHE A 171 14.14 0.87 1.69
CA PHE A 171 14.00 0.65 0.25
C PHE A 171 13.39 1.89 -0.43
N SER A 172 14.12 2.46 -1.39
CA SER A 172 13.68 3.56 -2.26
C SER A 172 13.59 3.14 -3.74
N ASN A 173 14.03 1.92 -4.08
CA ASN A 173 14.24 1.40 -5.42
C ASN A 173 13.09 0.49 -5.89
N TRP A 174 11.85 0.87 -5.62
CA TRP A 174 10.68 0.09 -6.00
C TRP A 174 9.57 0.93 -6.64
N LYS A 175 8.72 0.25 -7.44
CA LYS A 175 7.57 0.86 -8.14
C LYS A 175 6.39 -0.09 -8.12
N ILE A 176 5.18 0.45 -8.21
CA ILE A 176 3.95 -0.33 -8.33
C ILE A 176 3.69 -0.64 -9.80
N ILE A 177 3.25 -1.87 -10.10
CA ILE A 177 2.77 -2.30 -11.40
C ILE A 177 1.36 -2.89 -11.28
N ASP A 178 0.56 -2.75 -12.32
CA ASP A 178 -0.83 -3.23 -12.30
C ASP A 178 -0.90 -4.76 -12.35
N THR A 179 -0.14 -5.39 -13.23
CA THR A 179 -0.16 -6.84 -13.47
C THR A 179 1.25 -7.38 -13.72
N ILE A 180 1.45 -8.67 -13.46
CA ILE A 180 2.67 -9.37 -13.81
C ILE A 180 2.68 -9.60 -15.33
N PRO A 181 3.72 -9.14 -16.06
CA PRO A 181 3.86 -9.43 -17.48
C PRO A 181 3.91 -10.93 -17.76
N SER A 182 3.36 -11.35 -18.88
CA SER A 182 3.34 -12.78 -19.30
C SER A 182 4.74 -13.37 -19.50
N GLU A 183 5.71 -12.52 -19.81
CA GLU A 183 7.12 -12.87 -20.02
C GLU A 183 7.93 -12.97 -18.72
N ALA A 184 7.32 -12.59 -17.59
CA ALA A 184 7.99 -12.66 -16.29
C ALA A 184 8.17 -14.13 -15.87
N ASN A 185 9.40 -14.49 -15.51
CA ASN A 185 9.74 -15.84 -15.10
C ASN A 185 9.57 -16.02 -13.60
N PHE A 186 8.64 -16.86 -13.17
CA PHE A 186 8.46 -17.19 -11.76
C PHE A 186 9.65 -18.01 -11.23
N ILE A 187 10.33 -17.51 -10.18
CA ILE A 187 11.55 -18.11 -9.65
C ILE A 187 11.41 -18.69 -8.23
N GLY A 188 10.31 -18.45 -7.55
CA GLY A 188 9.99 -19.04 -6.25
C GLY A 188 9.36 -18.07 -5.25
N CYS A 189 9.31 -18.48 -3.99
CA CYS A 189 8.67 -17.71 -2.91
C CYS A 189 9.56 -17.56 -1.67
N GLY A 190 9.34 -16.47 -0.94
CA GLY A 190 9.75 -16.34 0.46
C GLY A 190 8.55 -16.54 1.38
N LEU A 191 8.75 -17.17 2.53
CA LEU A 191 7.72 -17.43 3.52
C LEU A 191 8.19 -17.00 4.92
N ASP A 192 7.43 -16.12 5.55
CA ASP A 192 7.55 -15.77 6.96
C ASP A 192 6.34 -16.32 7.71
N PHE A 193 6.61 -17.09 8.79
CA PHE A 193 5.57 -17.71 9.58
C PHE A 193 5.10 -16.76 10.68
N GLY A 194 3.79 -16.58 10.77
CA GLY A 194 3.13 -15.93 11.89
C GLY A 194 1.87 -16.70 12.26
N PHE A 195 1.29 -16.41 13.43
CA PHE A 195 0.06 -17.07 13.87
C PHE A 195 -0.90 -16.12 14.58
N THR A 196 -0.70 -15.84 15.87
CA THR A 196 -1.69 -15.12 16.69
C THR A 196 -1.68 -13.61 16.42
N ASN A 197 -0.55 -12.97 16.57
CA ASN A 197 -0.40 -11.50 16.44
C ASN A 197 0.20 -11.12 15.09
N ASP A 198 1.11 -11.94 14.59
CA ASP A 198 1.85 -11.71 13.37
C ASP A 198 1.21 -12.49 12.21
N PRO A 199 1.09 -11.90 11.03
CA PRO A 199 0.58 -12.59 9.86
C PRO A 199 1.61 -13.59 9.33
N THR A 200 1.14 -14.71 8.80
CA THR A 200 1.93 -15.50 7.86
C THR A 200 1.99 -14.73 6.55
N ALA A 201 3.20 -14.48 6.05
CA ALA A 201 3.43 -13.78 4.79
C ALA A 201 4.13 -14.69 3.77
N LEU A 202 3.52 -14.84 2.58
CA LEU A 202 4.11 -15.51 1.42
C LEU A 202 4.23 -14.51 0.27
N VAL A 203 5.44 -14.31 -0.21
CA VAL A 203 5.75 -13.41 -1.33
C VAL A 203 6.32 -14.21 -2.49
N ALA A 204 5.65 -14.18 -3.63
CA ALA A 204 6.12 -14.74 -4.89
C ALA A 204 7.09 -13.77 -5.57
N VAL A 205 8.14 -14.31 -6.18
CA VAL A 205 9.20 -13.54 -6.83
C VAL A 205 9.35 -14.00 -8.29
N PHE A 206 9.40 -13.02 -9.20
CA PHE A 206 9.60 -13.23 -10.62
C PHE A 206 10.81 -12.44 -11.10
N GLU A 207 11.50 -12.95 -12.12
CA GLU A 207 12.51 -12.20 -12.87
C GLU A 207 11.91 -11.63 -14.16
N TYR A 208 12.18 -10.35 -14.43
CA TYR A 208 11.73 -9.67 -15.62
C TYR A 208 12.69 -8.52 -15.98
N ASN A 209 13.30 -8.57 -17.17
CA ASN A 209 14.17 -7.52 -17.71
C ASN A 209 15.23 -6.99 -16.71
N ASN A 210 15.94 -7.90 -16.03
CA ASN A 210 16.94 -7.59 -14.98
C ASN A 210 16.36 -6.94 -13.69
N GLN A 211 15.05 -6.89 -13.56
CA GLN A 211 14.29 -6.45 -12.40
C GLN A 211 13.69 -7.66 -11.68
N ILE A 212 13.22 -7.47 -10.46
CA ILE A 212 12.38 -8.46 -9.79
C ILE A 212 10.97 -7.93 -9.62
N ILE A 213 9.99 -8.78 -9.91
CA ILE A 213 8.59 -8.50 -9.61
C ILE A 213 8.22 -9.30 -8.36
N VAL A 214 7.55 -8.67 -7.42
CA VAL A 214 7.10 -9.29 -6.17
C VAL A 214 5.58 -9.19 -6.03
N ASP A 215 4.97 -10.29 -5.58
CA ASP A 215 3.53 -10.43 -5.46
C ASP A 215 3.15 -11.09 -4.14
N GLU A 216 2.33 -10.42 -3.35
CA GLU A 216 1.85 -10.90 -2.06
C GLU A 216 0.79 -11.99 -2.26
N ARG A 217 1.14 -13.24 -1.96
CA ARG A 217 0.24 -14.40 -2.08
C ARG A 217 -0.57 -14.66 -0.81
N ILE A 218 0.07 -14.48 0.34
CA ILE A 218 -0.55 -14.66 1.66
C ILE A 218 -0.08 -13.52 2.56
N TYR A 219 -1.03 -12.92 3.28
CA TYR A 219 -0.76 -12.03 4.40
C TYR A 219 -1.95 -12.10 5.36
N THR A 220 -1.90 -13.05 6.29
CA THR A 220 -3.07 -13.37 7.14
C THR A 220 -2.61 -14.00 8.45
N THR A 221 -3.23 -13.62 9.57
CA THR A 221 -3.06 -14.25 10.88
C THR A 221 -3.92 -15.53 11.03
N GLY A 222 -3.55 -16.38 11.97
CA GLY A 222 -4.35 -17.56 12.37
C GLY A 222 -4.34 -18.72 11.38
N LEU A 223 -3.40 -18.79 10.45
CA LEU A 223 -3.27 -19.90 9.49
C LEU A 223 -2.57 -21.09 10.13
N LEU A 224 -3.18 -22.27 10.03
CA LEU A 224 -2.52 -23.55 10.29
C LEU A 224 -1.68 -23.97 9.07
N ASN A 225 -0.71 -24.88 9.26
CA ASN A 225 0.12 -25.39 8.16
C ASN A 225 -0.72 -25.99 7.02
N SER A 226 -1.84 -26.65 7.33
CA SER A 226 -2.80 -27.16 6.34
C SER A 226 -3.42 -26.07 5.46
N ASP A 227 -3.68 -24.89 6.05
CA ASP A 227 -4.21 -23.73 5.30
C ASP A 227 -3.14 -23.11 4.40
N ILE A 228 -1.92 -23.01 4.92
CA ILE A 228 -0.76 -22.52 4.16
C ILE A 228 -0.51 -23.44 2.96
N ILE A 229 -0.45 -24.76 3.18
CA ILE A 229 -0.29 -25.78 2.12
C ILE A 229 -1.34 -25.60 1.02
N ARG A 230 -2.61 -25.49 1.39
CA ARG A 230 -3.72 -25.32 0.43
C ARG A 230 -3.57 -24.03 -0.40
N LYS A 231 -3.14 -22.94 0.23
CA LYS A 231 -2.97 -21.63 -0.44
C LYS A 231 -1.74 -21.60 -1.38
N MET A 232 -0.74 -22.42 -1.12
CA MET A 232 0.52 -22.49 -1.89
C MET A 232 0.52 -23.56 -3.00
N GLU A 233 -0.56 -24.29 -3.24
CA GLU A 233 -0.56 -25.47 -4.13
C GLU A 233 -0.03 -25.15 -5.56
N GLN A 234 -0.30 -23.95 -6.06
CA GLN A 234 0.23 -23.47 -7.34
C GLN A 234 1.75 -23.31 -7.37
N ASP A 235 2.38 -23.08 -6.19
CA ASP A 235 3.80 -22.79 -6.06
C ASP A 235 4.63 -24.03 -5.73
N LYS A 236 4.01 -25.20 -5.65
CA LYS A 236 4.59 -26.47 -5.16
C LYS A 236 5.90 -26.89 -5.82
N ARG A 237 6.06 -26.61 -7.10
CA ARG A 237 7.24 -27.01 -7.89
C ARG A 237 8.43 -26.07 -7.72
N PHE A 238 8.21 -24.88 -7.20
CA PHE A 238 9.22 -23.84 -7.11
C PHE A 238 9.86 -23.81 -5.72
N PRO A 239 11.09 -23.28 -5.57
CA PRO A 239 11.73 -23.18 -4.27
C PRO A 239 10.99 -22.18 -3.38
N ILE A 240 10.73 -22.61 -2.13
CA ILE A 240 10.20 -21.76 -1.09
C ILE A 240 11.26 -21.66 0.00
N TYR A 241 11.66 -20.43 0.35
CA TYR A 241 12.62 -20.19 1.42
C TYR A 241 11.91 -19.60 2.63
N ALA A 242 11.97 -20.32 3.75
CA ALA A 242 11.18 -20.00 4.93
C ALA A 242 12.07 -19.69 6.15
N ASP A 243 11.51 -18.99 7.13
CA ASP A 243 12.17 -18.77 8.40
C ASP A 243 12.61 -20.11 9.04
N SER A 244 13.88 -20.20 9.38
CA SER A 244 14.44 -21.38 10.04
C SER A 244 14.02 -21.58 11.49
N ALA A 245 13.35 -20.59 12.10
CA ALA A 245 12.83 -20.69 13.47
C ALA A 245 11.66 -21.68 13.60
N GLU A 246 11.01 -22.04 12.47
CA GLU A 246 9.85 -22.94 12.42
C GLU A 246 10.14 -24.30 11.76
N PRO A 247 11.07 -25.12 12.30
CA PRO A 247 11.53 -26.36 11.65
C PRO A 247 10.42 -27.40 11.52
N LYS A 248 9.44 -27.42 12.45
CA LYS A 248 8.29 -28.36 12.41
C LYS A 248 7.36 -28.02 11.25
N SER A 249 7.02 -26.75 11.10
CA SER A 249 6.17 -26.25 10.00
C SER A 249 6.83 -26.49 8.65
N ILE A 250 8.13 -26.24 8.53
CA ILE A 250 8.91 -26.53 7.31
C ILE A 250 8.85 -28.03 6.96
N GLU A 251 9.04 -28.91 7.94
CA GLU A 251 9.05 -30.36 7.70
C GLU A 251 7.66 -30.87 7.31
N GLU A 252 6.60 -30.37 7.93
CA GLU A 252 5.21 -30.71 7.58
C GLU A 252 4.87 -30.31 6.13
N ILE A 253 5.20 -29.08 5.75
CA ILE A 253 5.00 -28.56 4.40
C ILE A 253 5.85 -29.35 3.38
N ARG A 254 7.10 -29.75 3.74
CA ARG A 254 7.95 -30.58 2.89
C ARG A 254 7.35 -31.96 2.65
N ARG A 255 6.77 -32.60 3.69
CA ARG A 255 6.07 -33.90 3.57
C ARG A 255 4.83 -33.80 2.71
N ALA A 256 4.19 -32.65 2.61
CA ALA A 256 3.12 -32.39 1.66
C ALA A 256 3.61 -32.22 0.19
N GLY A 257 4.92 -32.37 -0.05
CA GLY A 257 5.54 -32.40 -1.38
C GLY A 257 6.03 -31.06 -1.89
N PHE A 258 6.18 -30.03 -1.04
CA PHE A 258 6.70 -28.72 -1.43
C PHE A 258 8.23 -28.68 -1.38
N ASN A 259 8.84 -27.91 -2.30
CA ASN A 259 10.28 -27.65 -2.32
C ASN A 259 10.65 -26.51 -1.34
N ILE A 260 10.31 -26.69 -0.06
CA ILE A 260 10.59 -25.72 1.00
C ILE A 260 11.93 -25.97 1.68
N LYS A 261 12.67 -24.89 1.95
CA LYS A 261 14.00 -24.90 2.57
C LYS A 261 14.09 -23.83 3.65
N PRO A 262 14.72 -24.14 4.81
CA PRO A 262 15.01 -23.13 5.80
C PRO A 262 16.07 -22.17 5.29
N VAL A 263 15.91 -20.88 5.58
CA VAL A 263 16.95 -19.88 5.34
C VAL A 263 18.10 -20.04 6.36
N VAL A 264 19.32 -19.87 5.91
CA VAL A 264 20.49 -19.85 6.81
C VAL A 264 20.69 -18.43 7.33
N LYS A 265 20.35 -18.19 8.60
CA LYS A 265 20.53 -16.91 9.28
C LYS A 265 21.90 -16.84 9.94
N GLY A 266 22.69 -15.80 9.61
CA GLY A 266 23.93 -15.42 10.31
C GLY A 266 23.71 -14.17 11.15
N LYS A 267 24.73 -13.72 11.88
CA LYS A 267 24.67 -12.54 12.77
C LYS A 267 24.19 -11.26 12.06
N ASP A 268 24.56 -11.09 10.78
CA ASP A 268 24.22 -9.89 9.98
C ASP A 268 23.22 -10.20 8.85
N SER A 269 22.41 -11.25 9.01
CA SER A 269 21.50 -11.73 7.96
C SER A 269 20.47 -10.69 7.53
N ILE A 270 20.01 -9.83 8.44
CA ILE A 270 19.07 -8.75 8.13
C ILE A 270 19.72 -7.75 7.18
N SER A 271 20.84 -7.17 7.57
CA SER A 271 21.58 -6.19 6.75
C SER A 271 22.03 -6.78 5.41
N PHE A 272 22.44 -8.05 5.40
CA PHE A 272 22.84 -8.74 4.17
C PHE A 272 21.66 -8.92 3.20
N GLY A 273 20.51 -9.37 3.70
CA GLY A 273 19.31 -9.52 2.86
C GLY A 273 18.79 -8.19 2.33
N ILE A 274 18.84 -7.13 3.14
CA ILE A 274 18.52 -5.76 2.73
C ILE A 274 19.46 -5.32 1.60
N ALA A 275 20.77 -5.49 1.75
CA ALA A 275 21.74 -5.08 0.73
C ALA A 275 21.48 -5.75 -0.63
N ILE A 276 21.15 -7.06 -0.64
CA ILE A 276 20.81 -7.78 -1.87
C ILE A 276 19.58 -7.16 -2.54
N LEU A 277 18.56 -6.82 -1.77
CA LEU A 277 17.32 -6.23 -2.31
C LEU A 277 17.52 -4.79 -2.78
N GLN A 278 18.38 -4.01 -2.11
CA GLN A 278 18.73 -2.66 -2.54
C GLN A 278 19.49 -2.60 -3.88
N GLU A 279 20.19 -3.69 -4.26
CA GLU A 279 20.85 -3.82 -5.56
C GLU A 279 19.85 -4.13 -6.71
N LYS A 280 18.59 -4.44 -6.40
CA LYS A 280 17.56 -4.80 -7.39
C LYS A 280 16.62 -3.64 -7.64
N GLU A 281 16.15 -3.46 -8.87
CA GLU A 281 14.92 -2.71 -9.13
C GLU A 281 13.72 -3.62 -8.81
N ILE A 282 12.85 -3.17 -7.89
CA ILE A 282 11.74 -3.97 -7.40
C ILE A 282 10.42 -3.43 -7.96
N LEU A 283 9.67 -4.30 -8.62
CA LEU A 283 8.32 -4.02 -9.09
C LEU A 283 7.33 -4.76 -8.18
N VAL A 284 6.43 -4.03 -7.54
CA VAL A 284 5.43 -4.59 -6.61
C VAL A 284 4.08 -4.60 -7.28
N THR A 285 3.37 -5.73 -7.31
CA THR A 285 2.03 -5.77 -7.87
C THR A 285 1.06 -4.92 -7.05
N LYS A 286 0.15 -4.23 -7.71
CA LYS A 286 -0.88 -3.38 -7.08
C LYS A 286 -1.77 -4.15 -6.09
N SER A 287 -1.95 -5.45 -6.31
CA SER A 287 -2.68 -6.36 -5.41
C SER A 287 -1.98 -6.60 -4.06
N SER A 288 -0.67 -6.35 -3.97
CA SER A 288 0.17 -6.59 -2.79
C SER A 288 0.04 -5.48 -1.75
N ILE A 289 -1.18 -5.28 -1.23
CA ILE A 289 -1.53 -4.12 -0.39
C ILE A 289 -0.67 -4.03 0.88
N ASN A 290 -0.42 -5.16 1.56
CA ASN A 290 0.34 -5.16 2.81
C ASN A 290 1.84 -5.00 2.53
N LEU A 291 2.37 -5.68 1.53
CA LEU A 291 3.76 -5.53 1.10
C LEU A 291 4.06 -4.07 0.68
N ILE A 292 3.14 -3.40 -0.04
CA ILE A 292 3.27 -1.97 -0.37
C ILE A 292 3.31 -1.10 0.90
N LYS A 293 2.46 -1.39 1.89
CA LYS A 293 2.48 -0.67 3.17
C LYS A 293 3.80 -0.86 3.90
N GLU A 294 4.32 -2.08 3.94
CA GLU A 294 5.60 -2.38 4.54
C GLU A 294 6.74 -1.68 3.82
N PHE A 295 6.82 -1.71 2.48
CA PHE A 295 7.85 -0.99 1.72
C PHE A 295 7.85 0.52 1.99
N ARG A 296 6.68 1.11 2.21
CA ARG A 296 6.55 2.53 2.55
C ARG A 296 6.96 2.85 3.99
N ALA A 297 6.79 1.92 4.91
CA ALA A 297 6.99 2.11 6.34
C ALA A 297 8.35 1.62 6.84
N TYR A 298 8.94 0.61 6.19
CA TYR A 298 10.17 -0.03 6.64
C TYR A 298 11.37 0.92 6.59
N SER A 299 11.82 1.34 7.75
CA SER A 299 12.85 2.38 7.92
C SER A 299 13.98 1.92 8.84
N TRP A 300 15.12 2.60 8.74
CA TRP A 300 16.21 2.43 9.67
C TRP A 300 15.81 2.98 11.03
N ASP A 301 16.09 2.22 12.09
CA ASP A 301 15.89 2.63 13.47
C ASP A 301 16.82 3.79 13.84
N THR A 302 16.46 4.56 14.87
CA THR A 302 17.23 5.70 15.35
C THR A 302 17.53 5.55 16.83
N ASP A 303 18.69 6.03 17.27
CA ASP A 303 19.01 6.14 18.69
C ASP A 303 18.21 7.30 19.34
N LYS A 304 18.35 7.44 20.65
CA LYS A 304 17.67 8.47 21.44
C LYS A 304 18.02 9.92 21.02
N THR A 305 19.07 10.09 20.23
CA THR A 305 19.52 11.40 19.71
C THR A 305 19.03 11.67 18.29
N GLY A 306 18.29 10.72 17.68
CA GLY A 306 17.82 10.79 16.30
C GLY A 306 18.84 10.31 15.26
N LYS A 307 20.00 9.79 15.68
CA LYS A 307 21.00 9.23 14.76
C LYS A 307 20.57 7.86 14.28
N ARG A 308 20.63 7.64 12.96
CA ARG A 308 20.29 6.35 12.32
C ARG A 308 21.20 5.22 12.82
N LEU A 309 20.57 4.11 13.15
CA LEU A 309 21.24 2.85 13.44
C LEU A 309 21.28 2.02 12.14
N ASN A 310 22.32 1.17 12.00
CA ASN A 310 22.39 0.18 10.91
C ASN A 310 21.49 -1.04 11.20
N LYS A 311 20.34 -0.80 11.81
CA LYS A 311 19.33 -1.80 12.13
C LYS A 311 17.97 -1.23 11.71
N PRO A 312 17.15 -1.95 10.92
CA PRO A 312 15.80 -1.49 10.62
C PRO A 312 14.89 -1.65 11.84
N ILE A 313 13.74 -0.96 11.80
CA ILE A 313 12.66 -1.19 12.77
C ILE A 313 12.18 -2.64 12.68
N ASP A 314 11.73 -3.17 13.81
CA ASP A 314 11.24 -4.54 13.94
C ASP A 314 9.69 -4.56 14.02
N GLU A 315 9.06 -3.78 13.17
CA GLU A 315 7.60 -3.64 13.09
C GLU A 315 7.18 -3.60 11.61
N MET A 316 6.04 -4.21 11.27
CA MET A 316 5.46 -4.21 9.92
C MET A 316 6.47 -4.64 8.84
N ASN A 317 7.09 -5.81 9.01
CA ASN A 317 8.17 -6.28 8.15
C ASN A 317 7.99 -7.75 7.66
N HIS A 318 6.83 -8.35 7.88
CA HIS A 318 6.61 -9.79 7.61
C HIS A 318 6.74 -10.16 6.13
N ALA A 319 6.14 -9.39 5.23
CA ALA A 319 6.28 -9.63 3.80
C ALA A 319 7.68 -9.25 3.29
N ILE A 320 8.29 -8.20 3.86
CA ILE A 320 9.69 -7.84 3.60
C ILE A 320 10.62 -8.94 4.08
N ASP A 321 10.38 -9.53 5.26
CA ASP A 321 11.18 -10.63 5.79
C ASP A 321 11.05 -11.88 4.93
N ALA A 322 9.84 -12.23 4.50
CA ALA A 322 9.62 -13.29 3.52
C ALA A 322 10.43 -13.04 2.23
N LEU A 323 10.36 -11.84 1.67
CA LEU A 323 11.12 -11.46 0.47
C LEU A 323 12.64 -11.52 0.73
N ARG A 324 13.10 -11.10 1.90
CA ARG A 324 14.50 -11.14 2.31
C ARG A 324 15.03 -12.57 2.45
N TYR A 325 14.21 -13.51 2.98
CA TYR A 325 14.57 -14.93 3.05
C TYR A 325 14.77 -15.53 1.65
N PHE A 326 13.88 -15.18 0.72
CA PHE A 326 14.06 -15.55 -0.67
C PHE A 326 15.35 -14.98 -1.26
N ALA A 327 15.57 -13.68 -1.13
CA ALA A 327 16.73 -13.00 -1.71
C ALA A 327 18.07 -13.56 -1.22
N MET A 328 18.19 -13.75 0.10
CA MET A 328 19.38 -14.31 0.72
C MET A 328 19.72 -15.73 0.24
N SER A 329 18.71 -16.52 -0.04
CA SER A 329 18.88 -17.92 -0.41
C SER A 329 19.05 -18.09 -1.93
N HIS A 330 18.24 -17.41 -2.73
CA HIS A 330 18.22 -17.56 -4.18
C HIS A 330 19.41 -16.84 -4.85
N PHE A 331 19.58 -15.54 -4.59
CA PHE A 331 20.63 -14.75 -5.27
C PHE A 331 22.03 -15.05 -4.76
N LYS A 332 22.19 -15.52 -3.53
CA LYS A 332 23.48 -15.99 -3.01
C LYS A 332 23.98 -17.26 -3.73
N ILE A 333 23.09 -18.14 -4.13
CA ILE A 333 23.44 -19.39 -4.84
C ILE A 333 23.97 -19.06 -6.23
N ILE A 334 23.37 -18.08 -6.93
CA ILE A 334 23.80 -17.67 -8.27
C ILE A 334 25.24 -17.14 -8.23
N ASN A 335 25.59 -16.29 -7.24
CA ASN A 335 26.96 -15.76 -7.10
C ASN A 335 28.03 -16.83 -6.81
N LYS A 336 27.70 -17.98 -6.22
CA LYS A 336 28.63 -19.10 -6.04
C LYS A 336 28.92 -19.87 -7.33
N LYS A 337 27.97 -19.94 -8.29
CA LYS A 337 28.18 -20.62 -9.57
C LYS A 337 29.12 -19.86 -10.51
N PHE A 338 29.32 -18.57 -10.33
CA PHE A 338 30.23 -17.75 -11.16
C PHE A 338 31.63 -17.57 -10.57
N ARG A 339 31.98 -18.25 -9.49
CA ARG A 339 33.33 -18.20 -8.88
C ARG A 339 34.17 -19.45 -9.15
N VAL A 340 33.91 -20.17 -10.23
CA VAL A 340 34.75 -21.27 -10.68
C VAL A 340 35.07 -21.06 -12.14
N THR A 341 36.08 -20.28 -12.40
CA THR A 341 37.09 -20.46 -13.47
C THR A 341 38.30 -19.59 -13.15
#